data_6603a3ecb7ece2d10c729430eeafb34f
#
_entry.id   6603a3ecb7ece2d10c729430eeafb34f
#
_cell.length_a   1.000
_cell.length_b   1.000
_cell.length_c   1.000
_cell.angle_alpha   90.00
_cell.angle_beta   90.00
_cell.angle_gamma   90.00
#
_symmetry.space_group_name_H-M   'P 1'
#
loop_
_entity.id
_entity.type
_entity.pdbx_description
1 polymer ?
#
loop_
_entity_poly.entity_id
_entity_poly.type
_entity_poly.pdbx_seq_one_letter_code
_entity_poly.pdbx_strand_id
1 'polypeptide(L)'
;MKFYEFGNPGNPTIMCLPGNFMTHRQFENIVPMLEAEYHVITVSFDGYDETGETFYTTGADQAAKLAAFIRNNLGGKIDLVYAESLGSIPAVFLTRMKDIEIGGIIVSGAEYMNYGIFNGLAIKLFAPMTYKLMTKIVNTGDVKFPAFLKIKMGVTDDVFKPMLKQACQSLTLETTKATFWEAVKLYPEHMSKWEPNPNIRISCWYGEK
;
A
#
# COMPACT_ATOMS: atom_id res chain seq x y z
N MET A 1 -7.02 -4.79 9.02
CA MET A 1 -7.32 -3.95 7.84
C MET A 1 -8.59 -3.15 8.08
N LYS A 2 -8.60 -1.88 7.70
CA LYS A 2 -9.78 -1.00 7.78
C LYS A 2 -10.08 -0.37 6.43
N PHE A 3 -11.37 -0.17 6.16
CA PHE A 3 -11.90 0.46 4.95
C PHE A 3 -12.64 1.73 5.33
N TYR A 4 -12.49 2.77 4.52
CA TYR A 4 -13.12 4.07 4.70
C TYR A 4 -13.77 4.46 3.38
N GLU A 5 -15.07 4.74 3.41
CA GLU A 5 -15.88 4.97 2.21
C GLU A 5 -16.32 6.44 2.14
N PHE A 6 -16.27 7.01 0.93
CA PHE A 6 -16.61 8.39 0.64
C PHE A 6 -17.40 8.46 -0.67
N GLY A 7 -18.23 9.47 -0.81
CA GLY A 7 -19.08 9.65 -2.00
C GLY A 7 -20.31 8.74 -2.00
N ASN A 8 -20.96 8.65 -3.15
CA ASN A 8 -22.20 7.89 -3.31
C ASN A 8 -21.89 6.43 -3.71
N PRO A 9 -22.36 5.42 -2.95
CA PRO A 9 -22.17 4.00 -3.32
C PRO A 9 -22.77 3.58 -4.67
N GLY A 10 -23.67 4.37 -5.25
CA GLY A 10 -24.22 4.14 -6.59
C GLY A 10 -23.30 4.57 -7.74
N ASN A 11 -22.22 5.28 -7.45
CA ASN A 11 -21.25 5.75 -8.45
C ASN A 11 -20.20 4.66 -8.77
N PRO A 12 -19.45 4.78 -9.87
CA PRO A 12 -18.29 3.91 -10.13
C PRO A 12 -17.32 3.92 -8.97
N THR A 13 -16.82 2.74 -8.57
CA THR A 13 -16.04 2.56 -7.35
C THR A 13 -14.54 2.56 -7.60
N ILE A 14 -13.82 3.38 -6.86
CA ILE A 14 -12.35 3.44 -6.86
C ILE A 14 -11.84 3.01 -5.48
N MET A 15 -10.98 2.00 -5.42
CA MET A 15 -10.29 1.59 -4.20
C MET A 15 -8.83 2.05 -4.24
N CYS A 16 -8.40 2.80 -3.22
CA CYS A 16 -7.06 3.35 -3.10
C CYS A 16 -6.24 2.57 -2.05
N LEU A 17 -5.17 1.93 -2.51
CA LEU A 17 -4.26 1.11 -1.71
C LEU A 17 -2.97 1.89 -1.40
N PRO A 18 -2.65 2.14 -0.11
CA PRO A 18 -1.54 3.00 0.27
C PRO A 18 -0.17 2.35 0.11
N GLY A 19 0.85 3.20 0.13
CA GLY A 19 2.25 2.81 0.20
C GLY A 19 2.66 2.27 1.57
N ASN A 20 3.93 1.85 1.66
CA ASN A 20 4.52 1.41 2.92
C ASN A 20 4.60 2.58 3.92
N PHE A 21 4.34 2.31 5.19
CA PHE A 21 4.29 3.32 6.26
C PHE A 21 3.22 4.39 6.06
N MET A 22 2.14 4.06 5.35
CA MET A 22 1.01 4.96 5.13
C MET A 22 -0.31 4.30 5.55
N THR A 23 -1.29 5.14 5.87
CA THR A 23 -2.67 4.75 6.16
C THR A 23 -3.60 5.23 5.02
N HIS A 24 -4.89 5.00 5.16
CA HIS A 24 -5.94 5.57 4.31
C HIS A 24 -5.78 7.08 4.09
N ARG A 25 -5.19 7.81 5.05
CA ARG A 25 -5.00 9.27 4.98
C ARG A 25 -4.02 9.73 3.92
N GLN A 26 -3.24 8.83 3.34
CA GLN A 26 -2.43 9.16 2.17
C GLN A 26 -3.27 9.82 1.05
N PHE A 27 -4.55 9.49 1.00
CA PHE A 27 -5.48 9.94 -0.04
C PHE A 27 -6.42 11.06 0.42
N GLU A 28 -6.27 11.60 1.64
CA GLU A 28 -7.20 12.59 2.19
C GLU A 28 -7.34 13.87 1.36
N ASN A 29 -6.27 14.25 0.62
CA ASN A 29 -6.30 15.41 -0.28
C ASN A 29 -6.91 15.08 -1.66
N ILE A 30 -6.98 13.82 -2.04
CA ILE A 30 -7.50 13.36 -3.33
C ILE A 30 -8.99 13.01 -3.22
N VAL A 31 -9.42 12.46 -2.10
CA VAL A 31 -10.82 12.06 -1.86
C VAL A 31 -11.80 13.19 -2.17
N PRO A 32 -11.65 14.44 -1.68
CA PRO A 32 -12.60 15.53 -1.99
C PRO A 32 -12.71 15.88 -3.46
N MET A 33 -11.68 15.52 -4.26
CA MET A 33 -11.70 15.79 -5.71
C MET A 33 -12.47 14.70 -6.48
N LEU A 34 -12.63 13.52 -5.88
CA LEU A 34 -13.21 12.34 -6.53
C LEU A 34 -14.62 12.00 -6.00
N GLU A 35 -14.93 12.27 -4.74
CA GLU A 35 -16.14 11.79 -4.07
C GLU A 35 -17.45 12.33 -4.64
N ALA A 36 -17.40 13.42 -5.43
CA ALA A 36 -18.57 13.94 -6.11
C ALA A 36 -19.04 13.02 -7.26
N GLU A 37 -18.11 12.34 -7.93
CA GLU A 37 -18.39 11.53 -9.13
C GLU A 37 -18.16 10.03 -8.90
N TYR A 38 -17.41 9.65 -7.86
CA TYR A 38 -17.01 8.28 -7.58
C TYR A 38 -17.37 7.87 -6.15
N HIS A 39 -17.60 6.58 -5.97
CA HIS A 39 -17.53 5.94 -4.67
C HIS A 39 -16.07 5.60 -4.36
N VAL A 40 -15.44 6.33 -3.45
CA VAL A 40 -14.02 6.20 -3.14
C VAL A 40 -13.83 5.39 -1.87
N ILE A 41 -13.04 4.34 -1.95
CA ILE A 41 -12.70 3.48 -0.81
C ILE A 41 -11.20 3.60 -0.56
N THR A 42 -10.81 4.11 0.60
CA THR A 42 -9.41 4.14 1.02
C THR A 42 -9.15 3.09 2.08
N VAL A 43 -7.94 2.53 2.10
CA VAL A 43 -7.62 1.36 2.92
C VAL A 43 -6.46 1.67 3.87
N SER A 44 -6.54 1.15 5.10
CA SER A 44 -5.37 0.98 5.97
C SER A 44 -5.10 -0.52 6.11
N PHE A 45 -3.91 -0.95 5.66
CA PHE A 45 -3.50 -2.35 5.76
C PHE A 45 -3.33 -2.80 7.21
N ASP A 46 -3.35 -4.11 7.43
CA ASP A 46 -2.98 -4.68 8.73
C ASP A 46 -1.59 -4.18 9.16
N GLY A 47 -1.43 -3.92 10.44
CA GLY A 47 -0.21 -3.34 11.00
C GLY A 47 -0.06 -1.83 10.79
N TYR A 48 -0.94 -1.23 9.98
CA TYR A 48 -1.06 0.23 9.75
C TYR A 48 -2.46 0.76 10.01
N ASP A 49 -3.34 -0.05 10.60
CA ASP A 49 -4.75 0.27 10.83
C ASP A 49 -5.01 1.01 12.15
N GLU A 50 -3.96 1.50 12.79
CA GLU A 50 -3.97 2.29 14.01
C GLU A 50 -4.46 1.57 15.27
N THR A 51 -4.85 0.28 15.18
CA THR A 51 -5.33 -0.48 16.34
C THR A 51 -4.20 -1.08 17.17
N GLY A 52 -3.09 -1.40 16.53
CA GLY A 52 -2.00 -2.20 17.13
C GLY A 52 -2.34 -3.68 17.34
N GLU A 53 -3.51 -4.11 16.89
CA GLU A 53 -4.01 -5.49 17.08
C GLU A 53 -3.73 -6.39 15.86
N THR A 54 -3.35 -5.79 14.73
CA THR A 54 -3.11 -6.49 13.48
C THR A 54 -1.66 -6.41 13.06
N PHE A 55 -1.24 -7.35 12.20
CA PHE A 55 0.11 -7.39 11.64
C PHE A 55 0.01 -7.59 10.13
N TYR A 56 0.83 -6.85 9.37
CA TYR A 56 1.03 -7.17 7.97
C TYR A 56 1.75 -8.51 7.86
N THR A 57 1.17 -9.44 7.15
CA THR A 57 1.74 -10.78 6.94
C THR A 57 2.32 -10.89 5.54
N THR A 58 1.46 -10.95 4.51
CA THR A 58 1.83 -11.00 3.09
C THR A 58 0.89 -10.17 2.23
N GLY A 59 1.34 -9.78 1.04
CA GLY A 59 0.47 -9.14 0.05
C GLY A 59 -0.68 -10.04 -0.40
N ALA A 60 -0.48 -11.35 -0.41
CA ALA A 60 -1.53 -12.32 -0.70
C ALA A 60 -2.64 -12.33 0.36
N ASP A 61 -2.28 -12.26 1.66
CA ASP A 61 -3.26 -12.16 2.75
C ASP A 61 -4.02 -10.84 2.71
N GLN A 62 -3.31 -9.72 2.41
CA GLN A 62 -3.97 -8.44 2.22
C GLN A 62 -4.94 -8.49 1.04
N ALA A 63 -4.54 -9.07 -0.09
CA ALA A 63 -5.41 -9.25 -1.25
C ALA A 63 -6.64 -10.10 -0.95
N ALA A 64 -6.50 -11.17 -0.16
CA ALA A 64 -7.63 -11.99 0.28
C ALA A 64 -8.67 -11.19 1.07
N LYS A 65 -8.22 -10.28 1.96
CA LYS A 65 -9.10 -9.38 2.72
C LYS A 65 -9.77 -8.33 1.83
N LEU A 66 -9.03 -7.75 0.88
CA LEU A 66 -9.58 -6.83 -0.11
C LEU A 66 -10.66 -7.53 -0.96
N ALA A 67 -10.38 -8.73 -1.46
CA ALA A 67 -11.35 -9.51 -2.24
C ALA A 67 -12.60 -9.88 -1.41
N ALA A 68 -12.42 -10.23 -0.14
CA ALA A 68 -13.54 -10.47 0.76
C ALA A 68 -14.43 -9.22 0.91
N PHE A 69 -13.82 -8.05 1.06
CA PHE A 69 -14.55 -6.79 1.09
C PHE A 69 -15.31 -6.53 -0.22
N ILE A 70 -14.65 -6.70 -1.37
CA ILE A 70 -15.27 -6.52 -2.70
C ILE A 70 -16.48 -7.45 -2.86
N ARG A 71 -16.34 -8.73 -2.48
CA ARG A 71 -17.47 -9.69 -2.54
C ARG A 71 -18.64 -9.28 -1.65
N ASN A 72 -18.35 -8.97 -0.41
CA ASN A 72 -19.38 -8.83 0.62
C ASN A 72 -20.06 -7.47 0.58
N ASN A 73 -19.38 -6.41 0.14
CA ASN A 73 -19.86 -5.03 0.21
C ASN A 73 -20.11 -4.41 -1.17
N LEU A 74 -19.45 -4.91 -2.23
CA LEU A 74 -19.54 -4.33 -3.57
C LEU A 74 -20.14 -5.31 -4.59
N GLY A 75 -20.79 -6.40 -4.15
CA GLY A 75 -21.39 -7.39 -5.05
C GLY A 75 -20.38 -8.13 -5.93
N GLY A 76 -19.11 -8.20 -5.52
CA GLY A 76 -18.05 -8.89 -6.24
C GLY A 76 -17.41 -8.09 -7.38
N LYS A 77 -17.72 -6.80 -7.51
CA LYS A 77 -17.23 -5.95 -8.60
C LYS A 77 -16.61 -4.66 -8.09
N ILE A 78 -15.53 -4.22 -8.75
CA ILE A 78 -14.91 -2.92 -8.56
C ILE A 78 -14.44 -2.34 -9.90
N ASP A 79 -14.64 -1.03 -10.11
CA ASP A 79 -14.30 -0.41 -11.39
C ASP A 79 -12.81 -0.11 -11.51
N LEU A 80 -12.17 0.38 -10.44
CA LEU A 80 -10.76 0.75 -10.45
C LEU A 80 -10.10 0.47 -9.11
N VAL A 81 -8.88 -0.10 -9.16
CA VAL A 81 -7.95 -0.15 -8.03
C VAL A 81 -6.77 0.76 -8.34
N TYR A 82 -6.56 1.80 -7.53
CA TYR A 82 -5.34 2.60 -7.53
C TYR A 82 -4.41 2.10 -6.42
N ALA A 83 -3.21 1.75 -6.78
CA ALA A 83 -2.26 1.13 -5.85
C ALA A 83 -0.90 1.83 -5.90
N GLU A 84 -0.42 2.29 -4.74
CA GLU A 84 0.86 2.98 -4.63
C GLU A 84 1.89 2.14 -3.90
N SER A 85 3.10 2.03 -4.46
CA SER A 85 4.25 1.36 -3.83
C SER A 85 3.87 -0.02 -3.25
N LEU A 86 3.88 -0.20 -1.91
CA LEU A 86 3.50 -1.45 -1.24
C LEU A 86 2.11 -1.95 -1.67
N GLY A 87 1.16 -1.03 -1.88
CA GLY A 87 -0.20 -1.36 -2.31
C GLY A 87 -0.28 -2.09 -3.65
N SER A 88 0.74 -1.96 -4.51
CA SER A 88 0.80 -2.67 -5.78
C SER A 88 0.92 -4.19 -5.59
N ILE A 89 1.49 -4.65 -4.49
CA ILE A 89 1.64 -6.08 -4.20
C ILE A 89 0.27 -6.75 -4.07
N PRO A 90 -0.61 -6.37 -3.12
CA PRO A 90 -1.94 -6.96 -3.05
C PRO A 90 -2.78 -6.69 -4.32
N ALA A 91 -2.59 -5.56 -5.01
CA ALA A 91 -3.30 -5.29 -6.26
C ALA A 91 -2.97 -6.34 -7.35
N VAL A 92 -1.71 -6.75 -7.48
CA VAL A 92 -1.30 -7.82 -8.39
C VAL A 92 -1.93 -9.15 -7.98
N PHE A 93 -1.97 -9.48 -6.69
CA PHE A 93 -2.64 -10.72 -6.23
C PHE A 93 -4.14 -10.72 -6.51
N LEU A 94 -4.82 -9.57 -6.43
CA LEU A 94 -6.24 -9.45 -6.81
C LEU A 94 -6.50 -9.89 -8.25
N THR A 95 -5.57 -9.65 -9.19
CA THR A 95 -5.74 -10.05 -10.60
C THR A 95 -5.87 -11.56 -10.80
N ARG A 96 -5.46 -12.36 -9.83
CA ARG A 96 -5.54 -13.85 -9.88
C ARG A 96 -6.84 -14.39 -9.31
N MET A 97 -7.65 -13.56 -8.67
CA MET A 97 -8.90 -13.96 -8.08
C MET A 97 -10.00 -14.00 -9.14
N LYS A 98 -10.62 -15.18 -9.32
CA LYS A 98 -11.60 -15.43 -10.39
C LYS A 98 -13.03 -15.11 -9.96
N ASP A 99 -13.24 -14.87 -8.68
CA ASP A 99 -14.56 -14.69 -8.05
C ASP A 99 -14.88 -13.21 -7.77
N ILE A 100 -14.04 -12.30 -8.29
CA ILE A 100 -14.28 -10.86 -8.33
C ILE A 100 -14.01 -10.31 -9.73
N GLU A 101 -14.74 -9.26 -10.08
CA GLU A 101 -14.56 -8.52 -11.33
C GLU A 101 -13.83 -7.19 -11.03
N ILE A 102 -12.76 -6.94 -11.77
CA ILE A 102 -11.96 -5.70 -11.65
C ILE A 102 -11.88 -5.05 -13.03
N GLY A 103 -12.39 -3.83 -13.17
CA GLY A 103 -12.37 -3.08 -14.43
C GLY A 103 -10.98 -2.61 -14.82
N GLY A 104 -10.21 -2.14 -13.86
CA GLY A 104 -8.82 -1.71 -14.09
C GLY A 104 -7.99 -1.59 -12.83
N ILE A 105 -6.65 -1.60 -13.02
CA ILE A 105 -5.68 -1.38 -11.96
C ILE A 105 -4.67 -0.33 -12.42
N ILE A 106 -4.43 0.68 -11.60
CA ILE A 106 -3.31 1.63 -11.77
C ILE A 106 -2.29 1.34 -10.68
N VAL A 107 -1.06 1.07 -11.08
CA VAL A 107 0.08 0.87 -10.18
C VAL A 107 1.01 2.07 -10.29
N SER A 108 1.28 2.74 -9.19
CA SER A 108 2.13 3.92 -9.12
C SER A 108 3.32 3.68 -8.19
N GLY A 109 4.53 4.06 -8.65
CA GLY A 109 5.74 4.05 -7.81
C GLY A 109 6.15 2.67 -7.28
N ALA A 110 5.83 1.59 -7.98
CA ALA A 110 6.19 0.23 -7.60
C ALA A 110 7.67 -0.06 -7.91
N GLU A 111 8.56 0.32 -7.00
CA GLU A 111 9.96 -0.06 -7.08
C GLU A 111 10.25 -1.22 -6.13
N TYR A 112 10.83 -2.30 -6.66
CA TYR A 112 11.24 -3.46 -5.88
C TYR A 112 12.74 -3.67 -6.01
N MET A 113 13.36 -3.88 -4.87
CA MET A 113 14.78 -4.14 -4.79
C MET A 113 15.04 -5.63 -4.64
N ASN A 114 15.86 -6.20 -5.52
CA ASN A 114 16.29 -7.59 -5.41
C ASN A 114 17.80 -7.64 -5.27
N TYR A 115 18.27 -8.05 -4.11
CA TYR A 115 19.70 -8.22 -3.79
C TYR A 115 20.19 -9.66 -4.02
N GLY A 116 19.41 -10.49 -4.71
CA GLY A 116 19.75 -11.88 -4.99
C GLY A 116 19.98 -12.70 -3.70
N ILE A 117 21.12 -13.36 -3.62
CA ILE A 117 21.49 -14.18 -2.46
C ILE A 117 21.61 -13.39 -1.14
N PHE A 118 21.75 -12.07 -1.21
CA PHE A 118 21.88 -11.19 -0.05
C PHE A 118 20.55 -10.68 0.48
N ASN A 119 19.40 -11.05 -0.10
CA ASN A 119 18.08 -10.62 0.35
C ASN A 119 17.86 -10.80 1.85
N GLY A 120 18.22 -11.98 2.38
CA GLY A 120 18.08 -12.27 3.82
C GLY A 120 18.96 -11.38 4.71
N LEU A 121 20.18 -11.07 4.28
CA LEU A 121 21.07 -10.17 5.00
C LEU A 121 20.55 -8.72 4.95
N ALA A 122 20.11 -8.26 3.78
CA ALA A 122 19.54 -6.94 3.61
C ALA A 122 18.34 -6.72 4.54
N ILE A 123 17.42 -7.69 4.61
CA ILE A 123 16.26 -7.60 5.51
C ILE A 123 16.68 -7.56 6.98
N LYS A 124 17.64 -8.42 7.40
CA LYS A 124 18.14 -8.42 8.77
C LYS A 124 18.76 -7.09 9.21
N LEU A 125 19.37 -6.36 8.28
CA LEU A 125 19.99 -5.07 8.56
C LEU A 125 19.02 -3.90 8.41
N PHE A 126 18.29 -3.84 7.30
CA PHE A 126 17.47 -2.66 6.97
C PHE A 126 16.14 -2.63 7.71
N ALA A 127 15.46 -3.76 7.91
CA ALA A 127 14.16 -3.74 8.59
C ALA A 127 14.25 -3.24 10.05
N PRO A 128 15.21 -3.71 10.91
CA PRO A 128 15.35 -3.14 12.24
C PRO A 128 15.81 -1.68 12.26
N MET A 129 16.65 -1.28 11.30
CA MET A 129 17.09 0.11 11.18
C MET A 129 15.91 1.02 10.81
N THR A 130 15.10 0.62 9.84
CA THR A 130 13.92 1.35 9.42
C THR A 130 12.88 1.40 10.55
N TYR A 131 12.62 0.29 11.22
CA TYR A 131 11.74 0.27 12.39
C TYR A 131 12.17 1.25 13.47
N LYS A 132 13.46 1.26 13.85
CA LYS A 132 14.00 2.23 14.82
C LYS A 132 13.86 3.68 14.35
N LEU A 133 14.06 3.94 13.05
CA LEU A 133 13.89 5.27 12.48
C LEU A 133 12.43 5.71 12.57
N MET A 134 11.49 4.86 12.16
CA MET A 134 10.06 5.16 12.18
C MET A 134 9.52 5.34 13.60
N THR A 135 9.89 4.49 14.54
CA THR A 135 9.51 4.64 15.96
C THR A 135 10.12 5.89 16.60
N LYS A 136 11.32 6.30 16.17
CA LYS A 136 11.89 7.58 16.60
C LYS A 136 11.06 8.76 16.11
N ILE A 137 10.58 8.74 14.85
CA ILE A 137 9.67 9.77 14.31
C ILE A 137 8.41 9.88 15.15
N VAL A 138 7.82 8.75 15.53
CA VAL A 138 6.63 8.73 16.38
C VAL A 138 6.89 9.37 17.75
N ASN A 139 8.01 9.01 18.37
CA ASN A 139 8.31 9.41 19.76
C ASN A 139 8.81 10.85 19.89
N THR A 140 9.59 11.35 18.94
CA THR A 140 10.22 12.67 19.04
C THR A 140 9.56 13.73 18.15
N GLY A 141 8.82 13.33 17.13
CA GLY A 141 8.27 14.23 16.11
C GLY A 141 9.33 14.90 15.23
N ASP A 142 10.61 14.66 15.53
CA ASP A 142 11.73 15.41 14.92
C ASP A 142 12.78 14.48 14.33
N VAL A 143 12.51 13.94 13.15
CA VAL A 143 13.53 13.27 12.35
C VAL A 143 13.82 14.09 11.10
N LYS A 144 15.07 14.51 10.95
CA LYS A 144 15.55 15.09 9.70
C LYS A 144 15.68 13.98 8.67
N PHE A 145 14.78 13.97 7.69
CA PHE A 145 14.94 13.10 6.53
C PHE A 145 16.16 13.52 5.72
N PRO A 146 16.91 12.57 5.16
CA PRO A 146 17.95 12.88 4.19
C PRO A 146 17.37 13.73 3.05
N ALA A 147 18.11 14.77 2.64
CA ALA A 147 17.63 15.72 1.64
C ALA A 147 17.18 15.05 0.31
N PHE A 148 17.82 13.92 -0.06
CA PHE A 148 17.44 13.17 -1.26
C PHE A 148 16.05 12.53 -1.19
N LEU A 149 15.58 12.13 0.00
CA LEU A 149 14.22 11.61 0.18
C LEU A 149 13.16 12.70 0.00
N LYS A 150 13.44 13.91 0.49
CA LYS A 150 12.56 15.07 0.32
C LYS A 150 12.40 15.44 -1.15
N ILE A 151 13.50 15.45 -1.90
CA ILE A 151 13.50 15.79 -3.33
C ILE A 151 12.77 14.71 -4.15
N LYS A 152 13.01 13.43 -3.86
CA LYS A 152 12.38 12.33 -4.60
C LYS A 152 10.88 12.21 -4.36
N MET A 153 10.39 12.54 -3.17
CA MET A 153 8.98 12.35 -2.83
C MET A 153 8.12 13.60 -3.05
N GLY A 154 8.71 14.77 -3.35
CA GLY A 154 7.97 16.02 -3.55
C GLY A 154 7.14 16.47 -2.34
N VAL A 155 7.40 15.91 -1.16
CA VAL A 155 6.60 16.10 0.05
C VAL A 155 7.35 16.98 1.02
N THR A 156 6.68 17.99 1.56
CA THR A 156 7.25 18.83 2.63
C THR A 156 7.24 18.08 3.95
N ASP A 157 8.17 18.42 4.84
CA ASP A 157 8.22 17.85 6.20
C ASP A 157 6.90 18.02 6.96
N ASP A 158 6.20 19.13 6.72
CA ASP A 158 4.96 19.48 7.41
C ASP A 158 3.77 18.56 7.03
N VAL A 159 3.77 18.03 5.81
CA VAL A 159 2.75 17.10 5.33
C VAL A 159 3.15 15.64 5.65
N PHE A 160 4.39 15.29 5.34
CA PHE A 160 4.84 13.89 5.41
C PHE A 160 5.05 13.37 6.84
N LYS A 161 5.59 14.20 7.73
CA LYS A 161 5.84 13.80 9.13
C LYS A 161 4.56 13.43 9.90
N PRO A 162 3.47 14.21 9.85
CA PRO A 162 2.23 13.83 10.53
C PRO A 162 1.66 12.52 10.02
N MET A 163 1.67 12.29 8.70
CA MET A 163 1.17 11.06 8.08
C MET A 163 2.00 9.84 8.54
N LEU A 164 3.34 9.95 8.49
CA LEU A 164 4.21 8.89 8.99
C LEU A 164 4.02 8.64 10.48
N LYS A 165 3.91 9.71 11.28
CA LYS A 165 3.69 9.58 12.72
C LYS A 165 2.45 8.75 13.00
N GLN A 166 1.36 9.02 12.31
CA GLN A 166 0.10 8.31 12.48
C GLN A 166 0.20 6.85 12.02
N ALA A 167 0.72 6.61 10.81
CA ALA A 167 0.88 5.27 10.26
C ALA A 167 1.78 4.38 11.11
N CYS A 168 2.77 4.97 11.78
CA CYS A 168 3.74 4.22 12.58
C CYS A 168 3.38 4.11 14.07
N GLN A 169 2.23 4.63 14.52
CA GLN A 169 1.80 4.50 15.92
C GLN A 169 1.62 3.04 16.34
N SER A 170 1.10 2.20 15.45
CA SER A 170 0.90 0.77 15.66
C SER A 170 1.97 -0.11 15.00
N LEU A 171 3.01 0.51 14.43
CA LEU A 171 4.05 -0.22 13.70
C LEU A 171 4.83 -1.16 14.62
N THR A 172 4.97 -2.42 14.20
CA THR A 172 5.79 -3.42 14.87
C THR A 172 7.03 -3.78 14.04
N LEU A 173 8.02 -4.38 14.70
CA LEU A 173 9.18 -4.93 14.01
C LEU A 173 8.78 -6.08 13.08
N GLU A 174 7.78 -6.87 13.46
CA GLU A 174 7.23 -7.97 12.66
C GLU A 174 6.63 -7.45 11.36
N THR A 175 5.74 -6.45 11.44
CA THR A 175 5.17 -5.78 10.25
C THR A 175 6.28 -5.23 9.35
N THR A 176 7.27 -4.54 9.92
CA THR A 176 8.39 -3.99 9.15
C THR A 176 9.19 -5.09 8.44
N LYS A 177 9.50 -6.20 9.13
CA LYS A 177 10.19 -7.34 8.51
C LYS A 177 9.35 -7.97 7.40
N ALA A 178 8.05 -8.15 7.62
CA ALA A 178 7.16 -8.76 6.65
C ALA A 178 7.07 -7.93 5.37
N THR A 179 6.88 -6.60 5.46
CA THR A 179 6.83 -5.73 4.29
C THR A 179 8.16 -5.68 3.53
N PHE A 180 9.31 -5.70 4.23
CA PHE A 180 10.62 -5.82 3.57
C PHE A 180 10.81 -7.17 2.90
N TRP A 181 10.42 -8.27 3.56
CA TRP A 181 10.50 -9.61 2.99
C TRP A 181 9.64 -9.74 1.73
N GLU A 182 8.44 -9.20 1.77
CA GLU A 182 7.53 -9.13 0.64
C GLU A 182 8.17 -8.38 -0.53
N ALA A 183 8.62 -7.15 -0.30
CA ALA A 183 9.15 -6.29 -1.36
C ALA A 183 10.46 -6.82 -1.99
N VAL A 184 11.34 -7.43 -1.18
CA VAL A 184 12.68 -7.83 -1.62
C VAL A 184 12.72 -9.26 -2.16
N LYS A 185 11.88 -10.15 -1.66
CA LYS A 185 11.92 -11.58 -2.00
C LYS A 185 10.63 -12.10 -2.59
N LEU A 186 9.53 -12.06 -1.82
CA LEU A 186 8.30 -12.74 -2.22
C LEU A 186 7.69 -12.13 -3.50
N TYR A 187 7.59 -10.83 -3.56
CA TYR A 187 6.99 -10.17 -4.71
C TYR A 187 7.78 -10.41 -6.01
N PRO A 188 9.11 -10.23 -6.06
CA PRO A 188 9.89 -10.60 -7.24
C PRO A 188 9.73 -12.05 -7.67
N GLU A 189 9.64 -13.00 -6.72
CA GLU A 189 9.39 -14.42 -7.01
C GLU A 189 8.01 -14.63 -7.62
N HIS A 190 7.00 -13.94 -7.11
CA HIS A 190 5.63 -14.00 -7.65
C HIS A 190 5.52 -13.34 -9.02
N MET A 191 6.19 -12.20 -9.22
CA MET A 191 6.16 -11.48 -10.49
C MET A 191 6.82 -12.25 -11.62
N SER A 192 7.87 -13.02 -11.33
CA SER A 192 8.52 -13.87 -12.35
C SER A 192 7.59 -14.96 -12.93
N LYS A 193 6.51 -15.27 -12.24
CA LYS A 193 5.50 -16.28 -12.60
C LYS A 193 4.11 -15.69 -12.83
N TRP A 194 4.03 -14.37 -12.90
CA TRP A 194 2.76 -13.70 -13.05
C TRP A 194 2.35 -13.61 -14.52
N GLU A 195 1.16 -14.12 -14.80
CA GLU A 195 0.49 -13.95 -16.07
C GLU A 195 -0.64 -12.94 -15.90
N PRO A 196 -0.60 -11.80 -16.61
CA PRO A 196 -1.65 -10.79 -16.53
C PRO A 196 -3.00 -11.37 -16.93
N ASN A 197 -4.05 -11.07 -16.17
CA ASN A 197 -5.41 -11.38 -16.59
C ASN A 197 -5.78 -10.46 -17.78
N PRO A 198 -6.03 -10.99 -18.98
CA PRO A 198 -6.30 -10.19 -20.16
C PRO A 198 -7.59 -9.34 -20.08
N ASN A 199 -8.46 -9.66 -19.15
CA ASN A 199 -9.72 -8.93 -18.93
C ASN A 199 -9.55 -7.71 -17.99
N ILE A 200 -8.37 -7.52 -17.37
CA ILE A 200 -8.10 -6.41 -16.47
C ILE A 200 -7.15 -5.43 -17.16
N ARG A 201 -7.57 -4.19 -17.32
CA ARG A 201 -6.69 -3.12 -17.81
C ARG A 201 -5.68 -2.78 -16.71
N ILE A 202 -4.38 -2.92 -16.99
CA ILE A 202 -3.32 -2.55 -16.05
C ILE A 202 -2.51 -1.40 -16.61
N SER A 203 -2.38 -0.33 -15.82
CA SER A 203 -1.56 0.84 -16.13
C SER A 203 -0.48 1.01 -15.08
N CYS A 204 0.77 1.21 -15.50
CA CYS A 204 1.88 1.47 -14.60
C CYS A 204 2.34 2.92 -14.77
N TRP A 205 2.35 3.67 -13.66
CA TRP A 205 2.75 5.07 -13.63
C TRP A 205 4.11 5.19 -12.91
N TYR A 206 5.06 5.80 -13.60
CA TYR A 206 6.39 6.06 -13.08
C TYR A 206 6.70 7.55 -13.22
N GLY A 207 7.45 8.11 -12.27
CA GLY A 207 7.95 9.47 -12.40
C GLY A 207 8.94 9.58 -13.56
N GLU A 208 8.96 10.74 -14.23
CA GLU A 208 10.02 11.08 -15.18
C GLU A 208 11.36 11.21 -14.44
N LYS A 209 12.45 10.76 -15.08
CA LYS A 209 13.81 10.85 -14.54
C LYS A 209 14.39 12.25 -14.75
#